data_0183c55ed54b300249d968169a42beb3
#
_entry.id   0183c55ed54b300249d968169a42beb3
#
_cell.length_a   1.000
_cell.length_b   1.000
_cell.length_c   1.000
_cell.angle_alpha   90.00
_cell.angle_beta   90.00
_cell.angle_gamma   90.00
#
_symmetry.space_group_name_H-M   'P 1'
#
loop_
_entity.id
_entity.type
_entity.pdbx_description
1 polymer ?
#
loop_
_entity_poly.entity_id
_entity_poly.type
_entity_poly.pdbx_seq_one_letter_code
_entity_poly.pdbx_strand_id
1 'polypeptide(L)'
;MTDPKRIVLNDDGWIVSQIMTPVTTAVLKERIVDTYVDSGLDTLSWCMGDTGRQRYETLDILAQPNYLPQGRENDLAAQNLRRLIDSDGGPVTIFTKLCHEIGLKFLPSVRMNSHYDRAVADDVGSIRQDHPEYLLGQADEEFVSNTTQWGIRTGLDYARPEVRSHVVALVIDLFERFDTDGVELDFMRHPAFFRVDEAYGSRHLITDMLRRIRARMDEVSASSGRDLEILVRVPPTLADSARIGLDVETWIREGIVDTVAAGGGFIPLHAPVEEFVEAAQGTDCQILGAIESLRPATEEESVNAIASRLYEGGASGLYLFNFWHKSADWKRRVLNVLTDPDHLSRATKRYEMEYMERLAPNDLHSYAFRYAVPPVQLPVGLGFNLTGRGTVLSLTIGDDIERAAADGEIAWCTLELGFSDISAEDEIEVLVNGVPLPSETATRRFGTWSRQEWTKFPDRLAEVDYDGGVIEYELDGPPFRKGENEIEVRTIMRTVMKGAILSLRHVELQIEYDG
;
A
#
# COMPACT_ATOMS: atom_id res chain seq x y z
N MET A 1 -12.66 -26.92 5.04
CA MET A 1 -12.10 -25.67 5.59
C MET A 1 -10.81 -25.42 4.83
N THR A 2 -10.73 -24.34 4.13
CA THR A 2 -9.50 -23.84 3.51
C THR A 2 -8.52 -23.43 4.60
N ASP A 3 -7.21 -23.58 4.39
CA ASP A 3 -6.22 -23.12 5.36
C ASP A 3 -6.34 -21.59 5.53
N PRO A 4 -6.21 -21.10 6.79
CA PRO A 4 -6.30 -19.67 7.05
C PRO A 4 -5.28 -18.88 6.21
N LYS A 5 -5.73 -17.78 5.63
CA LYS A 5 -4.87 -16.87 4.86
C LYS A 5 -3.98 -16.06 5.79
N ARG A 6 -2.71 -15.90 5.42
CA ARG A 6 -1.74 -15.10 6.16
C ARG A 6 -2.08 -13.61 6.08
N ILE A 7 -2.01 -12.90 7.21
CA ILE A 7 -2.12 -11.44 7.27
C ILE A 7 -0.91 -10.87 7.97
N VAL A 8 -0.21 -9.98 7.27
CA VAL A 8 0.87 -9.15 7.80
C VAL A 8 0.35 -7.72 7.96
N LEU A 9 0.56 -7.10 9.13
CA LEU A 9 0.22 -5.70 9.33
C LEU A 9 1.49 -4.90 9.60
N ASN A 10 1.75 -3.90 8.75
CA ASN A 10 2.83 -2.95 8.96
C ASN A 10 2.32 -1.69 9.65
N ASP A 11 3.01 -1.29 10.72
CA ASP A 11 2.81 -0.04 11.44
C ASP A 11 4.03 0.86 11.24
N ASP A 12 3.82 2.09 10.80
CA ASP A 12 4.91 3.04 10.58
C ASP A 12 5.53 3.60 11.86
N GLY A 13 5.04 3.17 13.01
CA GLY A 13 5.56 3.54 14.32
C GLY A 13 5.26 4.98 14.75
N TRP A 14 4.41 5.68 13.98
CA TRP A 14 4.12 7.09 14.25
C TRP A 14 3.40 7.31 15.59
N ILE A 15 2.50 6.40 15.96
CA ILE A 15 1.74 6.49 17.20
C ILE A 15 2.65 6.54 18.45
N VAL A 16 3.70 5.72 18.47
CA VAL A 16 4.67 5.69 19.57
C VAL A 16 5.57 6.90 19.56
N SER A 17 6.01 7.30 18.37
CA SER A 17 6.97 8.37 18.23
C SER A 17 6.40 9.75 18.50
N GLN A 18 5.08 9.97 18.34
CA GLN A 18 4.49 11.31 18.41
C GLN A 18 3.24 11.45 19.29
N ILE A 19 2.41 10.39 19.40
CA ILE A 19 1.09 10.50 20.03
C ILE A 19 1.10 10.05 21.50
N MET A 20 1.79 8.95 21.81
CA MET A 20 1.79 8.38 23.16
C MET A 20 2.84 9.03 24.07
N THR A 21 2.43 9.40 25.29
CA THR A 21 3.33 9.94 26.33
C THR A 21 2.77 9.64 27.72
N PRO A 22 3.59 9.13 28.64
CA PRO A 22 4.90 8.50 28.46
C PRO A 22 4.76 7.11 27.81
N VAL A 23 5.66 6.76 26.90
CA VAL A 23 5.74 5.41 26.33
C VAL A 23 6.47 4.49 27.30
N THR A 24 5.84 3.35 27.62
CA THR A 24 6.42 2.26 28.42
C THR A 24 6.06 0.93 27.77
N THR A 25 6.76 -0.15 28.12
CA THR A 25 6.43 -1.50 27.67
C THR A 25 4.97 -1.87 27.95
N ALA A 26 4.44 -1.50 29.12
CA ALA A 26 3.04 -1.75 29.47
C ALA A 26 2.06 -1.01 28.55
N VAL A 27 2.36 0.25 28.21
CA VAL A 27 1.56 1.06 27.26
C VAL A 27 1.62 0.47 25.86
N LEU A 28 2.79 0.03 25.40
CA LEU A 28 2.93 -0.65 24.09
C LEU A 28 2.12 -1.94 24.05
N LYS A 29 2.16 -2.72 25.13
CA LYS A 29 1.37 -3.93 25.24
C LYS A 29 -0.13 -3.61 25.12
N GLU A 30 -0.66 -2.77 26.01
CA GLU A 30 -2.10 -2.47 26.10
C GLU A 30 -2.63 -1.80 24.82
N ARG A 31 -1.90 -0.80 24.30
CA ARG A 31 -2.42 0.07 23.24
C ARG A 31 -2.14 -0.41 21.83
N ILE A 32 -1.17 -1.32 21.65
CA ILE A 32 -0.77 -1.81 20.35
C ILE A 32 -0.95 -3.32 20.28
N VAL A 33 -0.13 -4.08 21.00
CA VAL A 33 -0.02 -5.53 20.80
C VAL A 33 -1.30 -6.27 21.23
N ASP A 34 -1.86 -5.93 22.40
CA ASP A 34 -3.09 -6.56 22.89
C ASP A 34 -4.33 -6.26 22.01
N THR A 35 -4.26 -5.23 21.15
CA THR A 35 -5.34 -4.94 20.19
C THR A 35 -5.45 -6.00 19.08
N TYR A 36 -4.44 -6.84 18.92
CA TYR A 36 -4.41 -7.92 17.93
C TYR A 36 -4.74 -9.31 18.50
N VAL A 37 -4.97 -9.41 19.82
CA VAL A 37 -5.38 -10.68 20.43
C VAL A 37 -6.69 -11.15 19.78
N ASP A 38 -6.73 -12.42 19.36
CA ASP A 38 -7.86 -13.07 18.70
C ASP A 38 -8.30 -12.40 17.36
N SER A 39 -7.39 -11.71 16.67
CA SER A 39 -7.71 -10.98 15.45
C SER A 39 -7.38 -11.71 14.13
N GLY A 40 -6.84 -12.92 14.17
CA GLY A 40 -6.38 -13.61 12.96
C GLY A 40 -5.12 -12.99 12.32
N LEU A 41 -4.48 -11.99 12.94
CA LEU A 41 -3.18 -11.48 12.50
C LEU A 41 -2.12 -12.58 12.67
N ASP A 42 -1.25 -12.76 11.68
CA ASP A 42 -0.08 -13.65 11.72
C ASP A 42 1.19 -12.90 12.14
N THR A 43 1.44 -11.77 11.51
CA THR A 43 2.70 -11.06 11.65
C THR A 43 2.47 -9.56 11.89
N LEU A 44 3.08 -9.01 12.95
CA LEU A 44 3.22 -7.56 13.11
C LEU A 44 4.58 -7.13 12.56
N SER A 45 4.56 -6.21 11.59
CA SER A 45 5.75 -5.52 11.12
C SER A 45 5.77 -4.10 11.63
N TRP A 46 6.90 -3.65 12.18
CA TRP A 46 7.01 -2.33 12.81
C TRP A 46 8.18 -1.54 12.25
N CYS A 47 7.92 -0.32 11.80
CA CYS A 47 8.94 0.54 11.21
C CYS A 47 10.01 0.95 12.22
N MET A 48 11.22 0.42 12.04
CA MET A 48 12.43 0.74 12.81
C MET A 48 13.23 1.91 12.24
N GLY A 49 12.68 2.60 11.25
CA GLY A 49 13.29 3.76 10.61
C GLY A 49 13.57 3.57 9.14
N ASP A 50 14.40 4.42 8.59
CA ASP A 50 14.94 4.31 7.24
C ASP A 50 16.45 4.07 7.26
N THR A 51 17.04 3.86 6.10
CA THR A 51 18.47 3.57 5.95
C THR A 51 19.41 4.70 6.38
N GLY A 52 18.91 5.87 6.70
CA GLY A 52 19.67 6.99 7.26
C GLY A 52 19.30 7.30 8.72
N ARG A 53 18.12 6.89 9.17
CA ARG A 53 17.59 7.19 10.50
C ARG A 53 16.93 5.97 11.12
N GLN A 54 17.51 5.41 12.17
CA GLN A 54 16.96 4.26 12.89
C GLN A 54 16.19 4.69 14.14
N ARG A 55 15.25 3.85 14.56
CA ARG A 55 14.42 3.99 15.76
C ARG A 55 14.69 2.89 16.78
N TYR A 56 15.90 2.37 16.81
CA TYR A 56 16.36 1.36 17.77
C TYR A 56 17.85 1.59 18.07
N GLU A 57 18.38 0.93 19.09
CA GLU A 57 19.80 0.98 19.41
C GLU A 57 20.62 0.19 18.38
N THR A 58 21.26 0.88 17.47
CA THR A 58 22.17 0.28 16.50
C THR A 58 23.58 0.12 17.09
N LEU A 59 24.39 -0.71 16.45
CA LEU A 59 25.83 -0.74 16.74
C LEU A 59 26.47 0.59 16.31
N ASP A 60 27.42 1.10 17.09
CA ASP A 60 28.15 2.35 16.79
C ASP A 60 28.78 2.38 15.41
N ILE A 61 29.14 1.20 14.88
CA ILE A 61 29.77 1.02 13.59
C ILE A 61 28.82 1.29 12.41
N LEU A 62 27.50 1.28 12.64
CA LEU A 62 26.48 1.35 11.58
C LEU A 62 26.04 2.76 11.21
N ALA A 63 26.66 3.75 11.67
CA ALA A 63 26.29 5.14 11.70
C ALA A 63 25.73 5.52 13.08
N GLN A 64 25.87 6.76 13.42
CA GLN A 64 25.33 7.29 14.66
C GLN A 64 23.83 7.03 14.72
N PRO A 65 23.29 6.48 15.81
CA PRO A 65 21.87 6.26 15.93
C PRO A 65 21.15 7.60 15.96
N ASN A 66 20.46 7.90 14.87
CA ASN A 66 19.84 9.19 14.64
C ASN A 66 18.43 9.33 15.21
N TYR A 67 18.07 8.47 16.12
CA TYR A 67 16.81 8.63 16.84
C TYR A 67 16.85 9.76 17.87
N LEU A 68 18.04 10.32 18.16
CA LEU A 68 18.25 11.45 19.06
C LEU A 68 19.05 12.56 18.36
N PRO A 69 18.48 13.29 17.42
CA PRO A 69 19.19 14.40 16.79
C PRO A 69 19.60 15.45 17.84
N GLN A 70 20.83 15.92 17.75
CA GLN A 70 21.32 16.99 18.61
C GLN A 70 20.38 18.20 18.52
N GLY A 71 20.03 18.79 19.67
CA GLY A 71 19.12 19.92 19.73
C GLY A 71 17.63 19.58 19.76
N ARG A 72 17.28 18.29 19.83
CA ARG A 72 15.89 17.82 19.98
C ARG A 72 15.60 17.16 21.34
N GLU A 73 16.30 17.54 22.37
CA GLU A 73 16.10 16.99 23.74
C GLU A 73 14.67 17.19 24.25
N ASN A 74 13.96 18.17 23.71
CA ASN A 74 12.55 18.44 24.00
C ASN A 74 11.57 17.80 23.01
N ASP A 75 12.06 17.10 21.99
CA ASP A 75 11.20 16.39 21.03
C ASP A 75 10.60 15.15 21.70
N LEU A 76 9.27 15.10 21.71
CA LEU A 76 8.51 14.02 22.34
C LEU A 76 8.85 12.65 21.74
N ALA A 77 9.03 12.58 20.43
CA ALA A 77 9.42 11.36 19.74
C ALA A 77 10.78 10.86 20.22
N ALA A 78 11.76 11.74 20.30
CA ALA A 78 13.10 11.42 20.79
C ALA A 78 13.08 10.97 22.26
N GLN A 79 12.32 11.68 23.12
CA GLN A 79 12.18 11.31 24.54
C GLN A 79 11.52 9.94 24.73
N ASN A 80 10.46 9.65 23.98
CA ASN A 80 9.78 8.36 24.04
C ASN A 80 10.70 7.22 23.60
N LEU A 81 11.41 7.41 22.50
CA LEU A 81 12.34 6.43 21.98
C LEU A 81 13.49 6.17 22.96
N ARG A 82 14.08 7.24 23.50
CA ARG A 82 15.12 7.12 24.51
C ARG A 82 14.67 6.32 25.73
N ARG A 83 13.44 6.59 26.21
CA ARG A 83 12.87 5.84 27.34
C ARG A 83 12.77 4.34 27.05
N LEU A 84 12.31 3.94 25.85
CA LEU A 84 12.22 2.53 25.46
C LEU A 84 13.61 1.88 25.40
N ILE A 85 14.61 2.59 24.90
CA ILE A 85 16.00 2.08 24.83
C ILE A 85 16.58 1.90 26.21
N ASP A 86 16.37 2.87 27.10
CA ASP A 86 16.91 2.84 28.47
C ASP A 86 16.16 1.84 29.38
N SER A 87 14.97 1.32 28.97
CA SER A 87 14.17 0.41 29.79
C SER A 87 14.48 -1.08 29.49
N ASP A 88 13.70 -1.72 28.63
CA ASP A 88 13.65 -3.18 28.52
C ASP A 88 14.41 -3.71 27.29
N GLY A 89 15.56 -3.14 26.95
CA GLY A 89 16.41 -3.59 25.83
C GLY A 89 16.01 -2.99 24.48
N GLY A 90 15.21 -1.92 24.48
CA GLY A 90 14.85 -1.16 23.30
C GLY A 90 13.65 -1.70 22.50
N PRO A 91 13.19 -0.94 21.49
CA PRO A 91 11.96 -1.23 20.76
C PRO A 91 11.93 -2.60 20.09
N VAL A 92 13.03 -3.04 19.47
CA VAL A 92 13.09 -4.33 18.78
C VAL A 92 12.86 -5.48 19.78
N THR A 93 13.59 -5.48 20.90
CA THR A 93 13.45 -6.51 21.96
C THR A 93 12.04 -6.50 22.56
N ILE A 94 11.50 -5.30 22.86
CA ILE A 94 10.18 -5.14 23.45
C ILE A 94 9.10 -5.71 22.53
N PHE A 95 9.07 -5.29 21.26
CA PHE A 95 8.04 -5.76 20.32
C PHE A 95 8.17 -7.25 20.01
N THR A 96 9.37 -7.76 19.82
CA THR A 96 9.59 -9.20 19.63
C THR A 96 8.96 -10.00 20.78
N LYS A 97 9.31 -9.65 22.02
CA LYS A 97 8.77 -10.33 23.20
C LYS A 97 7.25 -10.23 23.29
N LEU A 98 6.68 -9.04 23.13
CA LEU A 98 5.23 -8.83 23.26
C LEU A 98 4.45 -9.54 22.15
N CYS A 99 4.95 -9.58 20.94
CA CYS A 99 4.33 -10.33 19.83
C CYS A 99 4.36 -11.84 20.09
N HIS A 100 5.51 -12.38 20.48
CA HIS A 100 5.64 -13.80 20.82
C HIS A 100 4.75 -14.22 22.00
N GLU A 101 4.54 -13.34 23.01
CA GLU A 101 3.61 -13.60 24.13
C GLU A 101 2.17 -13.89 23.68
N ILE A 102 1.73 -13.34 22.54
CA ILE A 102 0.38 -13.55 21.99
C ILE A 102 0.37 -14.40 20.70
N GLY A 103 1.51 -15.02 20.37
CA GLY A 103 1.62 -15.95 19.23
C GLY A 103 1.78 -15.29 17.87
N LEU A 104 2.13 -14.00 17.81
CA LEU A 104 2.45 -13.30 16.56
C LEU A 104 3.94 -13.41 16.22
N LYS A 105 4.25 -13.48 14.92
CA LYS A 105 5.59 -13.18 14.42
C LYS A 105 5.85 -11.67 14.47
N PHE A 106 7.13 -11.30 14.61
CA PHE A 106 7.56 -9.92 14.60
C PHE A 106 8.66 -9.67 13.57
N LEU A 107 8.41 -8.73 12.65
CA LEU A 107 9.38 -8.29 11.66
C LEU A 107 9.71 -6.81 11.87
N PRO A 108 10.95 -6.45 12.24
CA PRO A 108 11.40 -5.06 12.16
C PRO A 108 11.42 -4.63 10.70
N SER A 109 10.71 -3.54 10.37
CA SER A 109 10.61 -2.99 9.03
C SER A 109 11.62 -1.87 8.83
N VAL A 110 12.39 -1.94 7.75
CA VAL A 110 13.33 -0.89 7.32
C VAL A 110 12.83 -0.25 6.05
N ARG A 111 12.55 1.06 6.10
CA ARG A 111 12.31 1.85 4.89
C ARG A 111 13.61 1.97 4.11
N MET A 112 13.62 1.43 2.90
CA MET A 112 14.85 1.31 2.13
C MET A 112 15.37 2.64 1.59
N ASN A 113 14.55 3.68 1.55
CA ASN A 113 15.01 5.05 1.28
C ASN A 113 14.10 6.09 1.94
N SER A 114 14.54 7.35 1.92
CA SER A 114 13.79 8.52 2.40
C SER A 114 14.17 9.74 1.56
N HIS A 115 13.15 10.46 1.08
CA HIS A 115 13.32 11.66 0.24
C HIS A 115 12.73 12.92 0.87
N TYR A 116 12.52 12.93 2.19
CA TYR A 116 12.03 14.12 2.87
C TYR A 116 13.08 15.23 2.84
N ASP A 117 12.74 16.43 2.39
CA ASP A 117 13.65 17.58 2.44
C ASP A 117 14.16 17.87 3.85
N ARG A 118 13.29 17.67 4.84
CA ARG A 118 13.65 17.79 6.25
C ARG A 118 14.64 16.73 6.73
N ALA A 119 14.69 15.59 6.05
CA ALA A 119 15.58 14.50 6.44
C ALA A 119 17.04 14.94 6.43
N VAL A 120 17.44 15.75 5.46
CA VAL A 120 18.83 16.26 5.40
C VAL A 120 19.10 17.34 6.44
N ALA A 121 18.15 18.25 6.68
CA ALA A 121 18.31 19.33 7.64
C ALA A 121 18.25 18.88 9.08
N ASP A 122 17.41 17.86 9.37
CA ASP A 122 17.11 17.38 10.70
C ASP A 122 17.90 16.11 11.09
N ASP A 123 18.60 15.49 10.15
CA ASP A 123 19.36 14.24 10.34
C ASP A 123 20.82 14.51 10.72
N VAL A 124 21.03 15.36 11.72
CA VAL A 124 22.38 15.63 12.24
C VAL A 124 23.05 14.31 12.65
N GLY A 125 24.22 14.04 12.07
CA GLY A 125 25.00 12.82 12.32
C GLY A 125 24.52 11.61 11.52
N SER A 126 23.65 11.78 10.52
CA SER A 126 23.25 10.70 9.62
C SER A 126 24.22 10.54 8.45
N ILE A 127 24.22 9.33 7.86
CA ILE A 127 24.95 9.06 6.62
C ILE A 127 24.61 10.11 5.52
N ARG A 128 23.40 10.65 5.48
CA ARG A 128 22.99 11.67 4.51
C ARG A 128 23.67 13.02 4.74
N GLN A 129 23.88 13.37 5.99
CA GLN A 129 24.48 14.64 6.36
C GLN A 129 26.01 14.57 6.35
N ASP A 130 26.55 13.46 6.82
CA ASP A 130 28.00 13.24 6.89
C ASP A 130 28.59 12.93 5.51
N HIS A 131 27.78 12.38 4.61
CA HIS A 131 28.17 11.94 3.27
C HIS A 131 27.19 12.44 2.20
N PRO A 132 27.13 13.76 1.95
CA PRO A 132 26.25 14.32 0.91
C PRO A 132 26.56 13.78 -0.50
N GLU A 133 27.77 13.28 -0.73
CA GLU A 133 28.18 12.61 -1.97
C GLU A 133 27.49 11.25 -2.19
N TYR A 134 26.81 10.70 -1.17
CA TYR A 134 26.03 9.47 -1.27
C TYR A 134 24.56 9.69 -1.63
N LEU A 135 24.16 10.95 -1.82
CA LEU A 135 22.79 11.28 -2.20
C LEU A 135 22.58 11.15 -3.71
N LEU A 136 21.33 10.90 -4.11
CA LEU A 136 20.90 10.90 -5.51
C LEU A 136 21.10 12.24 -6.17
N GLY A 137 20.96 13.34 -5.44
CA GLY A 137 21.31 14.68 -5.88
C GLY A 137 22.73 15.03 -5.51
N GLN A 138 23.54 15.46 -6.47
CA GLN A 138 24.91 15.90 -6.20
C GLN A 138 24.95 17.36 -5.74
N ALA A 139 25.91 17.71 -4.89
CA ALA A 139 26.02 19.04 -4.26
C ALA A 139 26.26 20.18 -5.26
N ASP A 140 26.83 19.90 -6.42
CA ASP A 140 27.14 20.83 -7.50
C ASP A 140 26.08 20.85 -8.61
N GLU A 141 25.00 20.09 -8.46
CA GLU A 141 23.92 19.97 -9.44
C GLU A 141 22.81 21.00 -9.17
N GLU A 142 22.41 21.73 -10.19
CA GLU A 142 21.24 22.60 -10.13
C GLU A 142 19.97 21.80 -10.40
N PHE A 143 19.08 21.75 -9.41
CA PHE A 143 17.80 21.04 -9.53
C PHE A 143 16.68 21.99 -9.92
N VAL A 144 16.02 21.67 -11.01
CA VAL A 144 14.78 22.36 -11.41
C VAL A 144 13.64 21.84 -10.54
N SER A 145 12.99 22.75 -9.80
CA SER A 145 11.81 22.42 -9.00
C SER A 145 10.74 21.71 -9.84
N ASN A 146 10.02 20.77 -9.24
CA ASN A 146 8.98 19.99 -9.88
C ASN A 146 9.49 18.99 -10.95
N THR A 147 10.75 18.61 -10.90
CA THR A 147 11.28 17.50 -11.68
C THR A 147 11.43 16.24 -10.82
N THR A 148 11.50 15.07 -11.45
CA THR A 148 11.76 13.81 -10.75
C THR A 148 13.10 13.87 -9.99
N GLN A 149 14.14 14.41 -10.62
CA GLN A 149 15.46 14.55 -9.99
C GLN A 149 15.40 15.42 -8.72
N TRP A 150 14.68 16.53 -8.78
CA TRP A 150 14.47 17.37 -7.60
C TRP A 150 13.74 16.60 -6.49
N GLY A 151 12.74 15.79 -6.83
CA GLY A 151 11.94 15.03 -5.89
C GLY A 151 12.71 13.93 -5.14
N ILE A 152 13.72 13.34 -5.76
CA ILE A 152 14.48 12.21 -5.19
C ILE A 152 15.87 12.59 -4.65
N ARG A 153 16.31 13.84 -4.83
CA ARG A 153 17.68 14.28 -4.57
C ARG A 153 18.22 14.00 -3.17
N THR A 154 17.34 13.91 -2.17
CA THR A 154 17.73 13.67 -0.77
C THR A 154 17.79 12.19 -0.38
N GLY A 155 17.43 11.29 -1.30
CA GLY A 155 17.54 9.86 -1.10
C GLY A 155 18.98 9.37 -1.24
N LEU A 156 19.29 8.23 -0.60
CA LEU A 156 20.57 7.56 -0.77
C LEU A 156 20.68 6.92 -2.16
N ASP A 157 21.85 7.05 -2.78
CA ASP A 157 22.18 6.49 -4.08
C ASP A 157 22.73 5.07 -3.93
N TYR A 158 21.93 4.08 -4.28
CA TYR A 158 22.34 2.67 -4.23
C TYR A 158 23.34 2.25 -5.32
N ALA A 159 23.70 3.14 -6.25
CA ALA A 159 24.85 2.92 -7.12
C ALA A 159 26.18 2.95 -6.34
N ARG A 160 26.19 3.59 -5.15
CA ARG A 160 27.36 3.67 -4.27
C ARG A 160 27.55 2.38 -3.48
N PRO A 161 28.71 1.73 -3.56
CA PRO A 161 28.98 0.50 -2.81
C PRO A 161 28.97 0.73 -1.29
N GLU A 162 29.35 1.93 -0.82
CA GLU A 162 29.33 2.33 0.58
C GLU A 162 27.89 2.34 1.13
N VAL A 163 26.94 2.88 0.37
CA VAL A 163 25.51 2.88 0.72
C VAL A 163 25.00 1.44 0.84
N ARG A 164 25.26 0.60 -0.15
CA ARG A 164 24.84 -0.80 -0.11
C ARG A 164 25.47 -1.56 1.07
N SER A 165 26.75 -1.30 1.37
CA SER A 165 27.42 -1.93 2.52
C SER A 165 26.85 -1.50 3.85
N HIS A 166 26.52 -0.22 3.99
CA HIS A 166 25.81 0.33 5.16
C HIS A 166 24.44 -0.35 5.34
N VAL A 167 23.64 -0.44 4.27
CA VAL A 167 22.31 -1.07 4.31
C VAL A 167 22.41 -2.55 4.68
N VAL A 168 23.36 -3.29 4.12
CA VAL A 168 23.60 -4.69 4.48
C VAL A 168 23.90 -4.85 5.97
N ALA A 169 24.80 -4.02 6.52
CA ALA A 169 25.16 -4.07 7.94
C ALA A 169 23.95 -3.75 8.83
N LEU A 170 23.16 -2.71 8.46
CA LEU A 170 21.96 -2.30 9.18
C LEU A 170 20.91 -3.42 9.24
N VAL A 171 20.64 -4.05 8.10
CA VAL A 171 19.63 -5.11 8.02
C VAL A 171 20.06 -6.37 8.76
N ILE A 172 21.33 -6.78 8.62
CA ILE A 172 21.88 -7.94 9.32
C ILE A 172 21.80 -7.76 10.84
N ASP A 173 22.07 -6.58 11.37
CA ASP A 173 21.98 -6.26 12.80
C ASP A 173 20.63 -6.63 13.41
N LEU A 174 19.53 -6.43 12.67
CA LEU A 174 18.17 -6.65 13.15
C LEU A 174 17.80 -8.12 13.39
N PHE A 175 18.37 -9.07 12.66
CA PHE A 175 18.09 -10.48 12.85
C PHE A 175 19.24 -11.26 13.49
N GLU A 176 20.44 -10.71 13.45
CA GLU A 176 21.61 -11.36 14.08
C GLU A 176 21.66 -11.10 15.59
N ARG A 177 21.39 -9.86 16.00
CA ARG A 177 21.49 -9.42 17.40
C ARG A 177 20.19 -9.60 18.18
N PHE A 178 19.06 -9.62 17.52
CA PHE A 178 17.75 -9.72 18.15
C PHE A 178 17.05 -11.04 17.78
N ASP A 179 16.12 -11.48 18.61
CA ASP A 179 15.34 -12.72 18.44
C ASP A 179 14.09 -12.51 17.57
N THR A 180 14.25 -11.76 16.47
CA THR A 180 13.17 -11.47 15.52
C THR A 180 12.87 -12.68 14.62
N ASP A 181 11.72 -12.70 13.96
CA ASP A 181 11.33 -13.76 13.01
C ASP A 181 11.82 -13.46 11.58
N GLY A 182 12.65 -12.46 11.40
CA GLY A 182 13.19 -12.02 10.13
C GLY A 182 13.21 -10.50 10.03
N VAL A 183 13.07 -9.98 8.80
CA VAL A 183 13.04 -8.54 8.52
C VAL A 183 12.08 -8.21 7.40
N GLU A 184 11.51 -7.01 7.45
CA GLU A 184 10.81 -6.42 6.31
C GLU A 184 11.66 -5.32 5.69
N LEU A 185 11.79 -5.35 4.35
CA LEU A 185 12.46 -4.32 3.56
C LEU A 185 11.41 -3.56 2.74
N ASP A 186 11.04 -2.37 3.22
CA ASP A 186 10.00 -1.55 2.61
C ASP A 186 10.60 -0.68 1.49
N PHE A 187 10.46 -1.13 0.22
CA PHE A 187 10.86 -0.37 -0.96
C PHE A 187 9.81 0.62 -1.44
N MET A 188 8.59 0.59 -0.88
CA MET A 188 7.49 1.45 -1.34
C MET A 188 7.41 2.79 -0.61
N ARG A 189 8.01 2.91 0.57
CA ARG A 189 8.10 4.20 1.24
C ARG A 189 9.21 5.04 0.62
N HIS A 190 9.01 5.82 -0.36
CA HIS A 190 10.00 6.54 -1.18
C HIS A 190 10.72 5.66 -2.21
N PRO A 191 9.99 5.17 -3.22
CA PRO A 191 10.47 4.18 -4.18
C PRO A 191 11.42 4.79 -5.23
N ALA A 192 12.61 5.23 -4.83
CA ALA A 192 13.70 5.61 -5.73
C ALA A 192 15.04 5.29 -5.06
N PHE A 193 15.92 4.59 -5.78
CA PHE A 193 17.18 4.02 -5.28
C PHE A 193 18.36 4.41 -6.13
N PHE A 194 18.12 4.86 -7.34
CA PHE A 194 19.09 5.25 -8.34
C PHE A 194 18.65 6.53 -9.02
N ARG A 195 19.54 7.17 -9.73
CA ARG A 195 19.16 8.23 -10.68
C ARG A 195 18.23 7.63 -11.73
N VAL A 196 17.28 8.43 -12.20
CA VAL A 196 16.15 7.95 -13.03
C VAL A 196 16.61 7.22 -14.29
N ASP A 197 17.65 7.74 -14.95
CA ASP A 197 18.24 7.19 -16.17
C ASP A 197 19.12 5.95 -15.95
N GLU A 198 19.57 5.70 -14.73
CA GLU A 198 20.43 4.58 -14.38
C GLU A 198 19.66 3.42 -13.72
N ALA A 199 18.48 3.68 -13.19
CA ALA A 199 17.74 2.78 -12.31
C ALA A 199 17.51 1.39 -12.94
N TYR A 200 16.98 1.34 -14.15
CA TYR A 200 16.70 0.08 -14.84
C TYR A 200 17.97 -0.77 -15.08
N GLY A 201 19.07 -0.14 -15.46
CA GLY A 201 20.35 -0.82 -15.69
C GLY A 201 21.04 -1.30 -14.41
N SER A 202 20.73 -0.66 -13.27
CA SER A 202 21.39 -0.88 -11.98
C SER A 202 20.71 -1.93 -11.08
N ARG A 203 19.63 -2.58 -11.54
CA ARG A 203 18.84 -3.56 -10.78
C ARG A 203 19.69 -4.66 -10.11
N HIS A 204 20.72 -5.11 -10.80
CA HIS A 204 21.63 -6.14 -10.29
C HIS A 204 22.34 -5.73 -9.00
N LEU A 205 22.52 -4.43 -8.74
CA LEU A 205 23.22 -3.95 -7.55
C LEU A 205 22.41 -4.17 -6.26
N ILE A 206 21.10 -3.95 -6.31
CA ILE A 206 20.21 -4.27 -5.18
C ILE A 206 20.05 -5.79 -5.06
N THR A 207 19.95 -6.52 -6.17
CA THR A 207 19.90 -7.98 -6.16
C THR A 207 21.13 -8.57 -5.47
N ASP A 208 22.33 -8.10 -5.79
CA ASP A 208 23.56 -8.56 -5.12
C ASP A 208 23.63 -8.16 -3.64
N MET A 209 23.10 -6.99 -3.30
CA MET A 209 22.93 -6.57 -1.90
C MET A 209 22.02 -7.54 -1.13
N LEU A 210 20.87 -7.89 -1.69
CA LEU A 210 19.93 -8.83 -1.08
C LEU A 210 20.50 -10.25 -0.98
N ARG A 211 21.24 -10.73 -1.98
CA ARG A 211 21.94 -12.02 -1.89
C ARG A 211 22.90 -12.08 -0.70
N ARG A 212 23.60 -10.99 -0.40
CA ARG A 212 24.48 -10.91 0.78
C ARG A 212 23.70 -10.99 2.09
N ILE A 213 22.55 -10.32 2.17
CA ILE A 213 21.64 -10.36 3.34
C ILE A 213 21.12 -11.79 3.49
N ARG A 214 20.60 -12.41 2.40
CA ARG A 214 20.09 -13.78 2.41
C ARG A 214 21.13 -14.80 2.89
N ALA A 215 22.32 -14.75 2.31
CA ALA A 215 23.40 -15.66 2.71
C ALA A 215 23.72 -15.57 4.21
N ARG A 216 23.73 -14.35 4.77
CA ARG A 216 23.96 -14.18 6.21
C ARG A 216 22.78 -14.66 7.04
N MET A 217 21.56 -14.43 6.58
CA MET A 217 20.35 -14.91 7.26
C MET A 217 20.32 -16.44 7.31
N ASP A 218 20.69 -17.12 6.24
CA ASP A 218 20.77 -18.58 6.18
C ASP A 218 21.80 -19.14 7.19
N GLU A 219 22.98 -18.49 7.33
CA GLU A 219 23.97 -18.83 8.34
C GLU A 219 23.43 -18.68 9.77
N VAL A 220 22.70 -17.58 10.03
CA VAL A 220 22.09 -17.33 11.34
C VAL A 220 20.99 -18.35 11.61
N SER A 221 20.09 -18.62 10.66
CA SER A 221 19.05 -19.64 10.76
C SER A 221 19.65 -21.02 11.06
N ALA A 222 20.67 -21.43 10.31
CA ALA A 222 21.33 -22.71 10.50
C ALA A 222 22.00 -22.85 11.88
N SER A 223 22.57 -21.76 12.42
CA SER A 223 23.27 -21.78 13.71
C SER A 223 22.34 -21.63 14.91
N SER A 224 21.25 -20.91 14.79
CA SER A 224 20.29 -20.63 15.88
C SER A 224 19.08 -21.55 15.89
N GLY A 225 18.77 -22.23 14.78
CA GLY A 225 17.54 -23.01 14.58
C GLY A 225 16.30 -22.16 14.40
N ARG A 226 16.43 -20.84 14.20
CA ARG A 226 15.31 -19.94 13.91
C ARG A 226 14.91 -20.03 12.44
N ASP A 227 13.60 -19.97 12.18
CA ASP A 227 13.04 -19.84 10.84
C ASP A 227 12.91 -18.34 10.53
N LEU A 228 13.89 -17.77 9.83
CA LEU A 228 13.98 -16.35 9.54
C LEU A 228 13.53 -16.05 8.12
N GLU A 229 12.71 -15.00 7.95
CA GLU A 229 12.23 -14.59 6.63
C GLU A 229 12.70 -13.19 6.20
N ILE A 230 12.83 -13.00 4.88
CA ILE A 230 12.94 -11.70 4.24
C ILE A 230 11.60 -11.40 3.54
N LEU A 231 10.84 -10.46 4.10
CA LEU A 231 9.67 -9.89 3.45
C LEU A 231 10.08 -8.60 2.73
N VAL A 232 9.64 -8.44 1.47
CA VAL A 232 9.85 -7.19 0.73
C VAL A 232 8.53 -6.58 0.32
N ARG A 233 8.36 -5.27 0.50
CA ARG A 233 7.24 -4.50 -0.04
C ARG A 233 7.69 -3.76 -1.28
N VAL A 234 7.01 -3.98 -2.41
CA VAL A 234 7.43 -3.53 -3.74
C VAL A 234 6.29 -2.84 -4.50
N PRO A 235 6.59 -2.10 -5.59
CA PRO A 235 5.57 -1.55 -6.48
C PRO A 235 4.52 -2.57 -6.94
N PRO A 236 3.34 -2.11 -7.38
CA PRO A 236 2.23 -2.97 -7.74
C PRO A 236 2.47 -3.83 -8.99
N THR A 237 3.49 -3.52 -9.80
CA THR A 237 3.83 -4.31 -10.99
C THR A 237 5.33 -4.64 -11.05
N LEU A 238 5.67 -5.76 -11.70
CA LEU A 238 7.07 -6.13 -11.98
C LEU A 238 7.74 -5.08 -12.87
N ALA A 239 7.01 -4.51 -13.82
CA ALA A 239 7.51 -3.47 -14.71
C ALA A 239 7.85 -2.18 -13.95
N ASP A 240 6.99 -1.72 -13.03
CA ASP A 240 7.26 -0.55 -12.19
C ASP A 240 8.42 -0.81 -11.23
N SER A 241 8.49 -2.00 -10.65
CA SER A 241 9.62 -2.44 -9.84
C SER A 241 10.93 -2.35 -10.62
N ALA A 242 10.98 -2.93 -11.81
CA ALA A 242 12.17 -2.90 -12.66
C ALA A 242 12.57 -1.47 -13.06
N ARG A 243 11.60 -0.59 -13.31
CA ARG A 243 11.84 0.82 -13.68
C ARG A 243 12.56 1.61 -12.60
N ILE A 244 12.33 1.29 -11.32
CA ILE A 244 13.00 1.95 -10.19
C ILE A 244 14.23 1.20 -9.69
N GLY A 245 14.64 0.13 -10.37
CA GLY A 245 15.86 -0.61 -10.07
C GLY A 245 15.68 -1.84 -9.17
N LEU A 246 14.49 -2.42 -9.11
CA LEU A 246 14.18 -3.62 -8.35
C LEU A 246 13.95 -4.81 -9.29
N ASP A 247 14.73 -5.86 -9.17
CA ASP A 247 14.62 -7.09 -9.98
C ASP A 247 13.86 -8.18 -9.21
N VAL A 248 12.59 -7.87 -8.89
CA VAL A 248 11.76 -8.70 -8.00
C VAL A 248 11.55 -10.11 -8.56
N GLU A 249 11.43 -10.23 -9.88
CA GLU A 249 11.29 -11.54 -10.53
C GLU A 249 12.50 -12.44 -10.26
N THR A 250 13.72 -11.88 -10.34
CA THR A 250 14.95 -12.59 -9.98
C THR A 250 14.98 -12.95 -8.49
N TRP A 251 14.52 -12.05 -7.62
CA TRP A 251 14.51 -12.31 -6.17
C TRP A 251 13.61 -13.48 -5.80
N ILE A 252 12.44 -13.56 -6.42
CA ILE A 252 11.49 -14.67 -6.27
C ILE A 252 12.11 -15.99 -6.79
N ARG A 253 12.59 -15.99 -8.03
CA ARG A 253 13.08 -17.22 -8.70
C ARG A 253 14.34 -17.81 -8.05
N GLU A 254 15.19 -16.97 -7.50
CA GLU A 254 16.42 -17.41 -6.82
C GLU A 254 16.19 -17.72 -5.32
N GLY A 255 14.99 -17.52 -4.77
CA GLY A 255 14.71 -17.71 -3.35
C GLY A 255 15.48 -16.73 -2.45
N ILE A 256 15.75 -15.50 -2.96
CA ILE A 256 16.42 -14.46 -2.19
C ILE A 256 15.47 -13.90 -1.14
N VAL A 257 14.18 -13.85 -1.46
CA VAL A 257 13.09 -13.36 -0.59
C VAL A 257 12.06 -14.46 -0.36
N ASP A 258 11.51 -14.51 0.85
CA ASP A 258 10.51 -15.51 1.23
C ASP A 258 9.08 -15.00 0.99
N THR A 259 8.89 -13.67 1.07
CA THR A 259 7.58 -13.04 0.92
C THR A 259 7.69 -11.73 0.14
N VAL A 260 6.81 -11.56 -0.83
CA VAL A 260 6.65 -10.31 -1.60
C VAL A 260 5.27 -9.73 -1.31
N ALA A 261 5.22 -8.52 -0.74
CA ALA A 261 4.02 -7.70 -0.63
C ALA A 261 3.95 -6.75 -1.82
N ALA A 262 3.05 -7.05 -2.77
CA ALA A 262 2.90 -6.28 -4.00
C ALA A 262 1.85 -5.17 -3.83
N GLY A 263 2.22 -3.94 -4.20
CA GLY A 263 1.35 -2.78 -4.14
C GLY A 263 1.48 -1.94 -2.87
N GLY A 264 0.54 -1.06 -2.69
CA GLY A 264 0.57 -0.05 -1.63
C GLY A 264 1.39 1.18 -2.04
N GLY A 265 1.45 2.16 -1.15
CA GLY A 265 2.07 3.46 -1.40
C GLY A 265 1.06 4.50 -1.82
N PHE A 266 0.19 4.85 -0.90
CA PHE A 266 -0.80 5.93 -0.95
C PHE A 266 -1.95 5.79 -1.95
N ILE A 267 -1.96 4.85 -2.89
CA ILE A 267 -2.93 4.92 -3.95
C ILE A 267 -3.75 3.67 -4.24
N PRO A 268 -3.29 2.45 -4.50
CA PRO A 268 -4.20 1.58 -5.20
C PRO A 268 -5.20 0.83 -4.32
N LEU A 269 -6.47 0.91 -4.75
CA LEU A 269 -7.52 -0.01 -4.35
C LEU A 269 -7.35 -1.39 -5.01
N HIS A 270 -6.40 -1.50 -5.94
CA HIS A 270 -6.11 -2.73 -6.66
C HIS A 270 -4.63 -2.83 -7.03
N ALA A 271 -4.00 -3.93 -6.67
CA ALA A 271 -2.69 -4.32 -7.17
C ALA A 271 -2.85 -5.57 -8.04
N PRO A 272 -2.37 -5.58 -9.30
CA PRO A 272 -2.42 -6.76 -10.16
C PRO A 272 -1.37 -7.78 -9.70
N VAL A 273 -1.73 -8.60 -8.71
CA VAL A 273 -0.80 -9.55 -8.07
C VAL A 273 -0.49 -10.76 -8.94
N GLU A 274 -1.27 -11.00 -9.99
CA GLU A 274 -1.22 -12.18 -10.86
C GLU A 274 0.16 -12.41 -11.45
N GLU A 275 0.85 -11.35 -11.89
CA GLU A 275 2.19 -11.47 -12.47
C GLU A 275 3.26 -11.89 -11.44
N PHE A 276 3.11 -11.47 -10.17
CA PHE A 276 3.97 -11.93 -9.09
C PHE A 276 3.67 -13.39 -8.73
N VAL A 277 2.38 -13.77 -8.72
CA VAL A 277 1.95 -15.16 -8.51
C VAL A 277 2.49 -16.06 -9.60
N GLU A 278 2.45 -15.62 -10.87
CA GLU A 278 3.05 -16.35 -11.98
C GLU A 278 4.58 -16.50 -11.82
N ALA A 279 5.26 -15.41 -11.44
CA ALA A 279 6.71 -15.43 -11.19
C ALA A 279 7.09 -16.37 -10.03
N ALA A 280 6.21 -16.54 -9.04
CA ALA A 280 6.43 -17.39 -7.87
C ALA A 280 6.10 -18.88 -8.10
N GLN A 281 5.52 -19.24 -9.26
CA GLN A 281 5.20 -20.64 -9.57
C GLN A 281 6.45 -21.54 -9.48
N GLY A 282 6.34 -22.60 -8.69
CA GLY A 282 7.43 -23.55 -8.47
C GLY A 282 8.52 -23.10 -7.49
N THR A 283 8.27 -22.00 -6.77
CA THR A 283 9.10 -21.53 -5.65
C THR A 283 8.29 -21.59 -4.34
N ASP A 284 8.96 -21.38 -3.21
CA ASP A 284 8.33 -21.29 -1.89
C ASP A 284 7.95 -19.84 -1.53
N CYS A 285 8.18 -18.87 -2.42
CA CYS A 285 7.92 -17.45 -2.18
C CYS A 285 6.42 -17.17 -2.08
N GLN A 286 5.99 -16.54 -0.99
CA GLN A 286 4.61 -16.12 -0.77
C GLN A 286 4.35 -14.75 -1.41
N ILE A 287 3.21 -14.60 -2.06
CA ILE A 287 2.77 -13.32 -2.64
C ILE A 287 1.61 -12.78 -1.82
N LEU A 288 1.80 -11.62 -1.20
CA LEU A 288 0.78 -10.89 -0.46
C LEU A 288 0.31 -9.69 -1.26
N GLY A 289 -0.99 -9.49 -1.31
CA GLY A 289 -1.57 -8.27 -1.86
C GLY A 289 -1.57 -7.15 -0.81
N ALA A 290 -1.07 -5.96 -1.15
CA ALA A 290 -1.00 -4.85 -0.22
C ALA A 290 -2.28 -4.01 -0.23
N ILE A 291 -2.78 -3.65 0.97
CA ILE A 291 -3.91 -2.75 1.21
C ILE A 291 -3.42 -1.57 2.04
N GLU A 292 -3.66 -0.35 1.56
CA GLU A 292 -3.27 0.90 2.21
C GLU A 292 -4.44 1.52 2.98
N SER A 293 -4.21 1.97 4.23
CA SER A 293 -5.28 2.51 5.09
C SER A 293 -5.71 3.94 4.80
N LEU A 294 -5.01 4.65 3.93
CA LEU A 294 -5.15 6.10 3.79
C LEU A 294 -6.27 6.54 2.82
N ARG A 295 -7.26 5.69 2.55
CA ARG A 295 -8.36 6.00 1.62
C ARG A 295 -9.72 5.53 2.11
N PRO A 296 -10.80 5.79 1.34
CA PRO A 296 -12.11 5.15 1.52
C PRO A 296 -12.02 3.63 1.69
N ALA A 297 -10.96 3.03 1.14
CA ALA A 297 -10.55 1.64 1.42
C ALA A 297 -10.34 1.28 2.90
N THR A 298 -10.58 2.18 3.82
CA THR A 298 -10.59 1.88 5.26
C THR A 298 -11.94 1.41 5.79
N GLU A 299 -12.99 1.57 5.03
CA GLU A 299 -14.29 1.00 5.37
C GLU A 299 -14.24 -0.53 5.19
N GLU A 300 -14.99 -1.22 6.00
CA GLU A 300 -14.95 -2.69 6.06
C GLU A 300 -15.32 -3.32 4.71
N GLU A 301 -16.36 -2.82 4.09
CA GLU A 301 -16.86 -3.30 2.80
C GLU A 301 -15.83 -3.11 1.68
N SER A 302 -15.11 -1.98 1.69
CA SER A 302 -14.04 -1.70 0.71
C SER A 302 -12.83 -2.61 0.95
N VAL A 303 -12.43 -2.82 2.21
CA VAL A 303 -11.35 -3.75 2.56
C VAL A 303 -11.70 -5.17 2.11
N ASN A 304 -12.93 -5.63 2.36
CA ASN A 304 -13.42 -6.93 1.93
C ASN A 304 -13.37 -7.10 0.39
N ALA A 305 -13.79 -6.06 -0.35
CA ALA A 305 -13.75 -6.07 -1.82
C ALA A 305 -12.32 -6.13 -2.36
N ILE A 306 -11.38 -5.35 -1.78
CA ILE A 306 -9.98 -5.37 -2.18
C ILE A 306 -9.36 -6.74 -1.88
N ALA A 307 -9.61 -7.29 -0.68
CA ALA A 307 -9.11 -8.60 -0.30
C ALA A 307 -9.64 -9.71 -1.22
N SER A 308 -10.92 -9.67 -1.57
CA SER A 308 -11.54 -10.62 -2.49
C SER A 308 -10.86 -10.59 -3.87
N ARG A 309 -10.58 -9.38 -4.41
CA ARG A 309 -9.83 -9.22 -5.68
C ARG A 309 -8.42 -9.81 -5.60
N LEU A 310 -7.69 -9.51 -4.52
CA LEU A 310 -6.33 -9.97 -4.34
C LEU A 310 -6.24 -11.50 -4.23
N TYR A 311 -7.19 -12.12 -3.52
CA TYR A 311 -7.28 -13.57 -3.44
C TYR A 311 -7.68 -14.22 -4.77
N GLU A 312 -8.56 -13.56 -5.54
CA GLU A 312 -8.89 -13.99 -6.90
C GLU A 312 -7.68 -13.95 -7.83
N GLY A 313 -6.83 -12.92 -7.70
CA GLY A 313 -5.54 -12.82 -8.38
C GLY A 313 -4.49 -13.84 -7.92
N GLY A 314 -4.82 -14.69 -6.94
CA GLY A 314 -3.96 -15.78 -6.46
C GLY A 314 -3.05 -15.41 -5.28
N ALA A 315 -3.23 -14.25 -4.63
CA ALA A 315 -2.47 -13.91 -3.44
C ALA A 315 -2.63 -14.97 -2.34
N SER A 316 -1.52 -15.36 -1.73
CA SER A 316 -1.50 -16.31 -0.61
C SER A 316 -1.94 -15.69 0.71
N GLY A 317 -1.91 -14.36 0.80
CA GLY A 317 -2.28 -13.58 1.97
C GLY A 317 -2.36 -12.09 1.68
N LEU A 318 -2.48 -11.28 2.73
CA LEU A 318 -2.60 -9.82 2.64
C LEU A 318 -1.51 -9.12 3.45
N TYR A 319 -1.13 -7.94 2.97
CA TYR A 319 -0.26 -7.01 3.66
C TYR A 319 -1.02 -5.71 3.91
N LEU A 320 -1.31 -5.41 5.18
CA LEU A 320 -2.07 -4.23 5.60
C LEU A 320 -1.12 -3.14 6.07
N PHE A 321 -1.14 -1.98 5.43
CA PHE A 321 -0.28 -0.86 5.80
C PHE A 321 -1.05 0.21 6.58
N ASN A 322 -0.54 0.55 7.78
CA ASN A 322 -1.05 1.64 8.63
C ASN A 322 -2.49 1.51 9.16
N PHE A 323 -2.99 0.30 9.38
CA PHE A 323 -4.30 0.09 10.02
C PHE A 323 -4.27 0.23 11.56
N TRP A 324 -3.22 0.81 12.12
CA TRP A 324 -3.03 1.01 13.55
C TRP A 324 -4.13 1.86 14.21
N HIS A 325 -4.75 2.79 13.48
CA HIS A 325 -5.80 3.68 13.97
C HIS A 325 -7.15 2.97 14.19
N LYS A 326 -7.34 1.76 13.69
CA LYS A 326 -8.57 1.00 13.87
C LYS A 326 -8.69 0.45 15.29
N SER A 327 -9.93 0.39 15.82
CA SER A 327 -10.19 -0.17 17.15
C SER A 327 -9.84 -1.66 17.24
N ALA A 328 -9.61 -2.15 18.46
CA ALA A 328 -9.39 -3.58 18.68
C ALA A 328 -10.58 -4.45 18.19
N ASP A 329 -11.81 -3.97 18.36
CA ASP A 329 -13.00 -4.68 17.88
C ASP A 329 -13.06 -4.75 16.36
N TRP A 330 -12.70 -3.65 15.67
CA TRP A 330 -12.58 -3.65 14.22
C TRP A 330 -11.52 -4.65 13.76
N LYS A 331 -10.34 -4.62 14.38
CA LYS A 331 -9.24 -5.53 14.06
C LYS A 331 -9.68 -6.99 14.23
N ARG A 332 -10.27 -7.35 15.38
CA ARG A 332 -10.79 -8.72 15.58
C ARG A 332 -11.81 -9.11 14.53
N ARG A 333 -12.81 -8.27 14.28
CA ARG A 333 -13.87 -8.60 13.32
C ARG A 333 -13.35 -8.72 11.90
N VAL A 334 -12.65 -7.68 11.41
CA VAL A 334 -12.26 -7.60 10.00
C VAL A 334 -11.13 -8.57 9.68
N LEU A 335 -10.06 -8.62 10.51
CA LEU A 335 -8.94 -9.50 10.20
C LEU A 335 -9.34 -10.97 10.22
N ASN A 336 -10.27 -11.39 11.10
CA ASN A 336 -10.79 -12.76 11.07
C ASN A 336 -11.60 -13.07 9.79
N VAL A 337 -12.37 -12.12 9.27
CA VAL A 337 -13.05 -12.28 7.97
C VAL A 337 -12.01 -12.43 6.85
N LEU A 338 -10.95 -11.62 6.86
CA LEU A 338 -9.92 -11.63 5.82
C LEU A 338 -9.09 -12.93 5.81
N THR A 339 -8.94 -13.62 6.95
CA THR A 339 -8.21 -14.91 7.00
C THR A 339 -9.02 -16.08 6.47
N ASP A 340 -10.34 -15.97 6.41
CA ASP A 340 -11.26 -17.03 6.01
C ASP A 340 -11.94 -16.70 4.66
N PRO A 341 -11.47 -17.29 3.54
CA PRO A 341 -12.07 -17.06 2.23
C PRO A 341 -13.56 -17.42 2.13
N ASP A 342 -14.01 -18.45 2.90
CA ASP A 342 -15.42 -18.86 2.90
C ASP A 342 -16.28 -17.78 3.60
N HIS A 343 -15.77 -17.19 4.68
CA HIS A 343 -16.44 -16.07 5.37
C HIS A 343 -16.38 -14.80 4.53
N LEU A 344 -15.21 -14.49 3.96
CA LEU A 344 -15.04 -13.32 3.09
C LEU A 344 -15.98 -13.34 1.87
N SER A 345 -16.25 -14.53 1.29
CA SER A 345 -17.13 -14.65 0.13
C SER A 345 -18.58 -14.19 0.38
N ARG A 346 -19.00 -14.15 1.67
CA ARG A 346 -20.33 -13.74 2.12
C ARG A 346 -20.38 -12.39 2.84
N ALA A 347 -19.24 -11.75 3.01
CA ALA A 347 -19.16 -10.43 3.61
C ALA A 347 -19.63 -9.36 2.63
N THR A 348 -20.30 -8.32 3.10
CA THR A 348 -20.66 -7.15 2.31
C THR A 348 -19.44 -6.53 1.66
N LYS A 349 -19.55 -6.13 0.40
CA LYS A 349 -18.44 -5.59 -0.39
C LYS A 349 -18.83 -4.33 -1.15
N ARG A 350 -17.85 -3.45 -1.26
CA ARG A 350 -17.90 -2.22 -2.03
C ARG A 350 -16.72 -2.20 -2.99
N TYR A 351 -16.98 -2.48 -4.25
CA TYR A 351 -16.01 -2.46 -5.34
C TYR A 351 -15.96 -1.07 -5.96
N GLU A 352 -14.98 -0.27 -5.57
CA GLU A 352 -14.73 1.04 -6.16
C GLU A 352 -13.71 0.96 -7.29
N MET A 353 -13.88 1.83 -8.30
CA MET A 353 -12.82 2.14 -9.26
C MET A 353 -11.92 3.24 -8.71
N GLU A 354 -10.64 3.10 -9.00
CA GLU A 354 -9.65 4.08 -8.60
C GLU A 354 -9.80 5.40 -9.33
N TYR A 355 -9.59 6.46 -8.56
CA TYR A 355 -9.64 7.82 -9.03
C TYR A 355 -8.34 8.55 -8.73
N MET A 356 -7.77 9.23 -9.73
CA MET A 356 -6.65 10.12 -9.55
C MET A 356 -6.69 11.24 -10.57
N GLU A 357 -7.03 12.46 -10.15
CA GLU A 357 -7.06 13.59 -11.05
C GLU A 357 -5.67 14.19 -11.30
N ARG A 358 -4.88 14.37 -10.26
CA ARG A 358 -3.48 14.80 -10.33
C ARG A 358 -2.77 14.57 -9.01
N LEU A 359 -1.57 14.03 -9.07
CA LEU A 359 -0.58 14.29 -8.05
C LEU A 359 -0.13 15.75 -8.21
N ALA A 360 -0.17 16.53 -7.12
CA ALA A 360 0.21 17.93 -7.18
C ALA A 360 1.62 18.08 -7.74
N PRO A 361 1.87 19.02 -8.68
CA PRO A 361 3.18 19.16 -9.32
C PRO A 361 4.33 19.43 -8.33
N ASN A 362 4.03 19.98 -7.17
CA ASN A 362 4.99 20.34 -6.12
C ASN A 362 5.12 19.30 -5.02
N ASP A 363 4.56 18.12 -5.23
CA ASP A 363 4.60 17.07 -4.24
C ASP A 363 5.84 16.20 -4.46
N LEU A 364 6.75 16.21 -3.51
CA LEU A 364 7.99 15.41 -3.52
C LEU A 364 7.72 13.94 -3.79
N HIS A 365 6.66 13.42 -3.19
CA HIS A 365 6.27 12.03 -3.36
C HIS A 365 5.71 11.76 -4.75
N SER A 366 5.10 12.74 -5.42
CA SER A 366 4.53 12.54 -6.74
C SER A 366 5.56 12.11 -7.78
N TYR A 367 6.80 12.54 -7.63
CA TYR A 367 7.86 12.19 -8.57
C TYR A 367 8.37 10.76 -8.38
N ALA A 368 8.53 10.33 -7.14
CA ALA A 368 8.88 8.95 -6.82
C ALA A 368 7.73 8.00 -7.14
N PHE A 369 6.49 8.37 -6.80
CA PHE A 369 5.31 7.53 -7.02
C PHE A 369 4.84 7.43 -8.47
N ARG A 370 5.17 8.38 -9.35
CA ARG A 370 4.85 8.28 -10.80
C ARG A 370 5.31 6.97 -11.43
N TYR A 371 6.34 6.34 -10.86
CA TYR A 371 6.87 5.08 -11.34
C TYR A 371 6.30 3.85 -10.64
N ALA A 372 5.44 4.06 -9.65
CA ALA A 372 4.94 3.01 -8.78
C ALA A 372 3.41 3.01 -8.63
N VAL A 373 2.72 3.76 -9.48
CA VAL A 373 1.26 3.86 -9.44
C VAL A 373 0.67 3.16 -10.65
N PRO A 374 -0.21 2.18 -10.46
CA PRO A 374 -0.91 1.55 -11.57
C PRO A 374 -1.76 2.57 -12.32
N PRO A 375 -2.01 2.35 -13.62
CA PRO A 375 -2.90 3.20 -14.39
C PRO A 375 -4.29 3.25 -13.75
N VAL A 376 -4.80 4.45 -13.49
CA VAL A 376 -6.16 4.66 -13.01
C VAL A 376 -7.07 5.03 -14.18
N GLN A 377 -8.32 4.58 -14.11
CA GLN A 377 -9.29 4.77 -15.18
C GLN A 377 -10.14 6.04 -14.99
N LEU A 378 -10.26 6.54 -13.77
CA LEU A 378 -11.03 7.73 -13.42
C LEU A 378 -10.12 8.89 -12.96
N PRO A 379 -10.49 10.17 -13.27
CA PRO A 379 -11.67 10.57 -14.05
C PRO A 379 -11.48 10.35 -15.55
N VAL A 380 -12.58 10.12 -16.28
CA VAL A 380 -12.57 9.99 -17.71
C VAL A 380 -13.61 10.90 -18.36
N GLY A 381 -13.18 11.65 -19.38
CA GLY A 381 -14.08 12.47 -20.20
C GLY A 381 -14.94 11.60 -21.11
N LEU A 382 -16.25 11.80 -21.08
CA LEU A 382 -17.20 11.11 -21.95
C LEU A 382 -17.44 11.93 -23.21
N GLY A 383 -16.90 11.47 -24.33
CA GLY A 383 -17.18 12.05 -25.64
C GLY A 383 -18.55 11.63 -26.20
N PHE A 384 -19.00 12.31 -27.28
CA PHE A 384 -20.12 11.81 -28.04
C PHE A 384 -19.80 10.48 -28.68
N ASN A 385 -20.74 9.55 -28.61
CA ASN A 385 -20.61 8.23 -29.20
C ASN A 385 -20.80 8.26 -30.74
N LEU A 386 -19.80 8.76 -31.46
CA LEU A 386 -19.84 8.86 -32.92
C LEU A 386 -19.68 7.50 -33.63
N THR A 387 -19.20 6.49 -32.91
CA THR A 387 -18.87 5.16 -33.47
C THR A 387 -19.81 4.06 -33.01
N GLY A 388 -20.79 4.36 -32.18
CA GLY A 388 -21.69 3.35 -31.58
C GLY A 388 -21.06 2.60 -30.40
N ARG A 389 -19.82 2.93 -30.00
CA ARG A 389 -19.14 2.38 -28.83
C ARG A 389 -18.84 3.49 -27.84
N GLY A 390 -19.21 3.29 -26.57
CA GLY A 390 -19.00 4.24 -25.49
C GLY A 390 -17.57 4.21 -24.92
N THR A 391 -17.41 4.87 -23.78
CA THR A 391 -16.22 4.76 -22.95
C THR A 391 -16.29 3.46 -22.17
N VAL A 392 -15.26 2.63 -22.31
CA VAL A 392 -15.18 1.31 -21.69
C VAL A 392 -14.22 1.36 -20.50
N LEU A 393 -14.65 0.81 -19.38
CA LEU A 393 -13.92 0.71 -18.13
C LEU A 393 -13.90 -0.75 -17.68
N SER A 394 -12.85 -1.16 -17.00
CA SER A 394 -12.71 -2.51 -16.44
C SER A 394 -12.84 -2.48 -14.92
N LEU A 395 -13.71 -3.34 -14.39
CA LEU A 395 -13.89 -3.57 -12.95
C LEU A 395 -13.67 -5.04 -12.62
N THR A 396 -12.61 -5.34 -11.87
CA THR A 396 -12.36 -6.70 -11.38
C THR A 396 -13.17 -6.98 -10.12
N ILE A 397 -13.85 -8.13 -10.08
CA ILE A 397 -14.68 -8.59 -8.97
C ILE A 397 -14.14 -9.95 -8.51
N GLY A 398 -13.88 -10.09 -7.20
CA GLY A 398 -13.37 -11.35 -6.64
C GLY A 398 -14.46 -12.37 -6.33
N ASP A 399 -15.72 -11.94 -6.24
CA ASP A 399 -16.86 -12.77 -5.87
C ASP A 399 -17.50 -13.48 -7.06
N ASP A 400 -17.99 -14.68 -6.82
CA ASP A 400 -18.84 -15.42 -7.77
C ASP A 400 -20.30 -14.94 -7.66
N ILE A 401 -20.54 -13.75 -8.25
CA ILE A 401 -21.85 -13.08 -8.19
C ILE A 401 -22.92 -13.89 -8.94
N GLU A 402 -22.57 -14.52 -10.08
CA GLU A 402 -23.51 -15.33 -10.84
C GLU A 402 -24.06 -16.48 -10.00
N ARG A 403 -23.17 -17.21 -9.28
CA ARG A 403 -23.56 -18.28 -8.39
C ARG A 403 -24.38 -17.75 -7.21
N ALA A 404 -23.89 -16.70 -6.53
CA ALA A 404 -24.57 -16.12 -5.38
C ALA A 404 -25.98 -15.63 -5.72
N ALA A 405 -26.17 -15.03 -6.90
CA ALA A 405 -27.49 -14.61 -7.39
C ALA A 405 -28.39 -15.81 -7.70
N ALA A 406 -27.85 -16.86 -8.34
CA ALA A 406 -28.61 -18.07 -8.65
C ALA A 406 -29.05 -18.82 -7.39
N ASP A 407 -28.22 -18.80 -6.33
CA ASP A 407 -28.49 -19.43 -5.04
C ASP A 407 -29.38 -18.55 -4.11
N GLY A 408 -29.71 -17.31 -4.54
CA GLY A 408 -30.50 -16.36 -3.75
C GLY A 408 -29.75 -15.85 -2.52
N GLU A 409 -28.42 -15.78 -2.56
CA GLU A 409 -27.56 -15.32 -1.46
C GLU A 409 -27.33 -13.80 -1.47
N ILE A 410 -27.79 -13.07 -2.51
CA ILE A 410 -27.62 -11.61 -2.63
C ILE A 410 -28.88 -10.92 -2.10
N ALA A 411 -28.74 -10.19 -0.99
CA ALA A 411 -29.80 -9.38 -0.42
C ALA A 411 -30.01 -8.10 -1.22
N TRP A 412 -28.92 -7.50 -1.68
CA TRP A 412 -28.96 -6.23 -2.38
C TRP A 412 -27.71 -5.99 -3.23
N CYS A 413 -27.90 -5.41 -4.41
CA CYS A 413 -26.80 -5.07 -5.31
C CYS A 413 -27.08 -3.76 -6.03
N THR A 414 -26.14 -2.81 -5.99
CA THR A 414 -26.28 -1.53 -6.71
C THR A 414 -24.99 -1.17 -7.45
N LEU A 415 -25.17 -0.55 -8.62
CA LEU A 415 -24.11 0.12 -9.35
C LEU A 415 -24.37 1.62 -9.34
N GLU A 416 -23.45 2.40 -8.75
CA GLU A 416 -23.50 3.85 -8.72
C GLU A 416 -22.43 4.45 -9.66
N LEU A 417 -22.84 5.46 -10.45
CA LEU A 417 -21.97 6.24 -11.31
C LEU A 417 -22.11 7.73 -10.99
N GLY A 418 -21.02 8.40 -10.64
CA GLY A 418 -20.98 9.84 -10.35
C GLY A 418 -20.35 10.64 -11.49
N PHE A 419 -21.02 11.68 -11.91
CA PHE A 419 -20.63 12.51 -13.06
C PHE A 419 -20.45 13.97 -12.66
N SER A 420 -19.46 14.64 -13.25
CA SER A 420 -19.46 16.10 -13.31
C SER A 420 -20.07 16.57 -14.64
N ASP A 421 -20.75 17.71 -14.57
CA ASP A 421 -21.37 18.40 -15.72
C ASP A 421 -22.48 17.62 -16.45
N ILE A 422 -23.10 16.64 -15.80
CA ILE A 422 -24.35 16.00 -16.30
C ILE A 422 -25.56 16.85 -15.96
N SER A 423 -26.56 16.85 -16.82
CA SER A 423 -27.87 17.49 -16.59
C SER A 423 -29.01 16.46 -16.64
N ALA A 424 -30.18 16.87 -16.19
CA ALA A 424 -31.37 16.01 -16.17
C ALA A 424 -31.87 15.60 -17.57
N GLU A 425 -31.53 16.39 -18.59
CA GLU A 425 -31.91 16.16 -19.97
C GLU A 425 -30.87 15.34 -20.76
N ASP A 426 -29.69 15.08 -20.18
CA ASP A 426 -28.69 14.26 -20.83
C ASP A 426 -29.10 12.77 -20.79
N GLU A 427 -28.92 12.07 -21.89
CA GLU A 427 -29.19 10.64 -22.01
C GLU A 427 -27.91 9.84 -21.98
N ILE A 428 -27.77 9.01 -20.93
CA ILE A 428 -26.66 8.11 -20.71
C ILE A 428 -27.19 6.67 -20.74
N GLU A 429 -26.55 5.82 -21.51
CA GLU A 429 -26.74 4.35 -21.51
C GLU A 429 -25.54 3.70 -20.84
N VAL A 430 -25.78 2.75 -19.95
CA VAL A 430 -24.74 1.97 -19.26
C VAL A 430 -24.93 0.50 -19.60
N LEU A 431 -23.86 -0.16 -20.01
CA LEU A 431 -23.84 -1.60 -20.25
C LEU A 431 -22.81 -2.25 -19.34
N VAL A 432 -23.13 -3.44 -18.85
CA VAL A 432 -22.20 -4.30 -18.12
C VAL A 432 -22.05 -5.59 -18.90
N ASN A 433 -20.82 -5.93 -19.28
CA ASN A 433 -20.52 -7.11 -20.12
C ASN A 433 -21.38 -7.19 -21.40
N GLY A 434 -21.67 -6.01 -21.99
CA GLY A 434 -22.50 -5.90 -23.18
C GLY A 434 -24.01 -5.95 -22.93
N VAL A 435 -24.47 -6.12 -21.70
CA VAL A 435 -25.88 -6.12 -21.31
C VAL A 435 -26.28 -4.71 -20.90
N PRO A 436 -27.23 -4.04 -21.60
CA PRO A 436 -27.68 -2.71 -21.21
C PRO A 436 -28.47 -2.75 -19.88
N LEU A 437 -28.15 -1.82 -18.98
CA LEU A 437 -28.91 -1.66 -17.75
C LEU A 437 -30.21 -0.89 -18.01
N PRO A 438 -31.31 -1.24 -17.31
CA PRO A 438 -32.61 -0.62 -17.55
C PRO A 438 -32.63 0.83 -17.03
N SER A 439 -32.63 1.79 -17.94
CA SER A 439 -32.59 3.23 -17.59
C SER A 439 -33.85 3.72 -16.88
N GLU A 440 -34.97 3.05 -17.07
CA GLU A 440 -36.27 3.35 -16.43
C GLU A 440 -36.32 3.01 -14.93
N THR A 441 -35.46 2.12 -14.45
CA THR A 441 -35.34 1.75 -13.03
C THR A 441 -34.21 2.48 -12.33
N ALA A 442 -33.41 3.24 -13.09
CA ALA A 442 -32.30 3.99 -12.52
C ALA A 442 -32.78 5.18 -11.70
N THR A 443 -32.26 5.29 -10.49
CA THR A 443 -32.42 6.50 -9.66
C THR A 443 -31.40 7.53 -10.11
N ARG A 444 -31.88 8.73 -10.51
CA ARG A 444 -31.05 9.85 -10.95
C ARG A 444 -31.16 11.01 -9.97
N ARG A 445 -30.04 11.44 -9.41
CA ARG A 445 -29.94 12.59 -8.52
C ARG A 445 -29.05 13.64 -9.18
N PHE A 446 -29.58 14.83 -9.41
CA PHE A 446 -28.86 15.95 -10.02
C PHE A 446 -28.61 17.04 -8.99
N GLY A 447 -27.48 17.74 -9.14
CA GLY A 447 -27.01 18.78 -8.26
C GLY A 447 -25.59 18.56 -7.81
N THR A 448 -25.24 19.12 -6.66
CA THR A 448 -23.92 18.89 -6.06
C THR A 448 -23.89 17.54 -5.36
N TRP A 449 -22.87 16.76 -5.63
CA TRP A 449 -22.56 15.52 -4.95
C TRP A 449 -21.08 15.49 -4.57
N SER A 450 -20.71 14.71 -3.58
CA SER A 450 -19.36 14.73 -3.01
C SER A 450 -18.74 13.34 -3.00
N ARG A 451 -17.41 13.31 -3.07
CA ARG A 451 -16.63 12.12 -2.79
C ARG A 451 -15.35 12.48 -2.05
N GLN A 452 -14.76 11.49 -1.38
CA GLN A 452 -13.45 11.67 -0.76
C GLN A 452 -12.32 11.51 -1.78
N GLU A 453 -11.42 12.47 -1.82
CA GLU A 453 -10.27 12.49 -2.73
C GLU A 453 -8.99 12.95 -2.03
N TRP A 454 -7.86 12.51 -2.58
CA TRP A 454 -6.57 13.05 -2.22
C TRP A 454 -6.40 14.44 -2.83
N THR A 455 -6.44 15.48 -2.01
CA THR A 455 -6.33 16.86 -2.48
C THR A 455 -4.95 17.46 -2.27
N LYS A 456 -4.19 16.98 -1.29
CA LYS A 456 -2.80 17.41 -1.02
C LYS A 456 -2.05 16.33 -0.25
N PHE A 457 -0.82 16.10 -0.64
CA PHE A 457 0.14 15.37 0.17
C PHE A 457 0.62 16.27 1.35
N PRO A 458 0.88 15.73 2.55
CA PRO A 458 0.88 14.31 2.84
C PRO A 458 -0.41 13.74 3.43
N ASP A 459 -1.45 14.51 3.79
CA ASP A 459 -2.36 13.98 4.81
C ASP A 459 -3.83 14.31 4.67
N ARG A 460 -4.35 14.64 3.52
CA ARG A 460 -5.75 15.05 3.48
C ARG A 460 -6.56 14.38 2.38
N LEU A 461 -7.26 13.33 2.78
CA LEU A 461 -8.55 13.06 2.20
C LEU A 461 -9.45 14.27 2.48
N ALA A 462 -9.94 14.89 1.45
CA ALA A 462 -10.94 15.93 1.56
C ALA A 462 -12.20 15.49 0.82
N GLU A 463 -13.32 15.85 1.35
CA GLU A 463 -14.58 15.78 0.63
C GLU A 463 -14.54 16.84 -0.47
N VAL A 464 -14.67 16.40 -1.72
CA VAL A 464 -14.65 17.26 -2.91
C VAL A 464 -16.02 17.25 -3.54
N ASP A 465 -16.57 18.45 -3.74
CA ASP A 465 -17.88 18.64 -4.32
C ASP A 465 -17.81 18.76 -5.85
N TYR A 466 -18.74 18.12 -6.53
CA TYR A 466 -18.91 18.17 -7.97
C TYR A 466 -20.32 18.62 -8.34
N ASP A 467 -20.42 19.57 -9.24
CA ASP A 467 -21.69 19.91 -9.86
C ASP A 467 -21.96 18.92 -11.00
N GLY A 468 -23.10 18.25 -10.94
CA GLY A 468 -23.46 17.24 -11.92
C GLY A 468 -24.57 16.32 -11.43
N GLY A 469 -24.25 15.06 -11.17
CA GLY A 469 -25.22 14.12 -10.65
C GLY A 469 -24.71 12.71 -10.52
N VAL A 470 -25.54 11.89 -9.91
CA VAL A 470 -25.31 10.47 -9.67
C VAL A 470 -26.45 9.67 -10.33
N ILE A 471 -26.08 8.59 -11.00
CA ILE A 471 -27.01 7.59 -11.55
C ILE A 471 -26.75 6.29 -10.80
N GLU A 472 -27.78 5.74 -10.17
CA GLU A 472 -27.75 4.52 -9.40
C GLU A 472 -28.69 3.48 -10.00
N TYR A 473 -28.19 2.28 -10.22
CA TYR A 473 -28.95 1.13 -10.69
C TYR A 473 -29.06 0.10 -9.56
N GLU A 474 -30.29 -0.17 -9.14
CA GLU A 474 -30.57 -1.34 -8.32
C GLU A 474 -30.67 -2.56 -9.24
N LEU A 475 -29.89 -3.61 -8.95
CA LEU A 475 -29.68 -4.74 -9.85
C LEU A 475 -30.28 -6.02 -9.23
N ASP A 476 -31.39 -6.44 -9.81
CA ASP A 476 -32.01 -7.73 -9.53
C ASP A 476 -31.46 -8.76 -10.57
N GLY A 477 -30.54 -9.62 -10.15
CA GLY A 477 -29.76 -10.48 -11.06
C GLY A 477 -28.67 -9.70 -11.80
N PRO A 478 -27.64 -9.22 -11.10
CA PRO A 478 -26.61 -8.34 -11.66
C PRO A 478 -25.83 -9.03 -12.80
N PRO A 479 -25.57 -8.34 -13.94
CA PRO A 479 -24.85 -8.88 -15.08
C PRO A 479 -23.32 -8.88 -14.89
N PHE A 480 -22.89 -8.97 -13.65
CA PHE A 480 -21.49 -9.07 -13.25
C PHE A 480 -21.08 -10.54 -13.07
N ARG A 481 -19.81 -10.82 -13.34
CA ARG A 481 -19.20 -12.12 -13.15
C ARG A 481 -17.93 -12.03 -12.33
N LYS A 482 -17.47 -13.13 -11.81
CA LYS A 482 -16.16 -13.25 -11.17
C LYS A 482 -15.05 -12.92 -12.17
N GLY A 483 -14.04 -12.15 -11.74
CA GLY A 483 -12.95 -11.68 -12.59
C GLY A 483 -13.24 -10.33 -13.22
N GLU A 484 -12.71 -10.11 -14.42
CA GLU A 484 -12.81 -8.85 -15.13
C GLU A 484 -14.20 -8.62 -15.73
N ASN A 485 -14.76 -7.43 -15.50
CA ASN A 485 -16.04 -6.99 -16.05
C ASN A 485 -15.87 -5.70 -16.82
N GLU A 486 -16.51 -5.61 -17.97
CA GLU A 486 -16.54 -4.41 -18.80
C GLU A 486 -17.77 -3.55 -18.44
N ILE A 487 -17.53 -2.29 -18.08
CA ILE A 487 -18.58 -1.27 -17.90
C ILE A 487 -18.44 -0.28 -19.04
N GLU A 488 -19.42 -0.26 -19.97
CA GLU A 488 -19.45 0.67 -21.08
C GLU A 488 -20.45 1.80 -20.78
N VAL A 489 -19.99 3.06 -20.85
CA VAL A 489 -20.83 4.26 -20.64
C VAL A 489 -20.94 5.02 -21.95
N ARG A 490 -22.15 5.13 -22.47
CA ARG A 490 -22.48 5.79 -23.74
C ARG A 490 -23.22 7.09 -23.51
N THR A 491 -22.74 8.18 -24.08
CA THR A 491 -23.46 9.44 -24.16
C THR A 491 -24.34 9.42 -25.39
N ILE A 492 -25.64 9.24 -25.21
CA ILE A 492 -26.61 9.17 -26.30
C ILE A 492 -27.03 10.55 -26.75
N MET A 493 -27.35 11.43 -25.78
CA MET A 493 -27.73 12.81 -26.04
C MET A 493 -27.17 13.76 -24.98
N ARG A 494 -26.70 14.92 -25.41
CA ARG A 494 -26.40 16.06 -24.55
C ARG A 494 -27.23 17.27 -24.94
N THR A 495 -27.95 17.84 -23.99
CA THR A 495 -28.91 18.93 -24.22
C THR A 495 -28.22 20.28 -24.31
N VAL A 496 -27.13 20.49 -23.58
CA VAL A 496 -26.42 21.76 -23.54
C VAL A 496 -24.91 21.56 -23.69
N MET A 497 -24.35 22.13 -24.74
CA MET A 497 -22.92 22.25 -24.94
C MET A 497 -22.39 23.43 -24.08
N LYS A 498 -22.17 23.20 -22.80
CA LYS A 498 -21.66 24.22 -21.86
C LYS A 498 -20.14 24.44 -21.94
N GLY A 499 -19.45 23.93 -22.92
CA GLY A 499 -17.98 24.04 -22.97
C GLY A 499 -17.23 23.18 -21.92
N ALA A 500 -17.95 22.60 -20.97
CA ALA A 500 -17.42 21.65 -20.01
C ALA A 500 -17.54 20.22 -20.56
N ILE A 501 -16.53 19.41 -20.30
CA ILE A 501 -16.52 18.00 -20.71
C ILE A 501 -17.28 17.21 -19.65
N LEU A 502 -18.35 16.53 -20.06
CA LEU A 502 -18.99 15.52 -19.23
C LEU A 502 -17.94 14.49 -18.80
N SER A 503 -17.73 14.31 -17.52
CA SER A 503 -16.73 13.38 -17.00
C SER A 503 -17.37 12.43 -16.01
N LEU A 504 -17.03 11.14 -16.17
CA LEU A 504 -17.30 10.11 -15.17
C LEU A 504 -16.20 10.17 -14.11
N ARG A 505 -16.60 10.31 -12.85
CA ARG A 505 -15.69 10.53 -11.72
C ARG A 505 -15.77 9.47 -10.65
N HIS A 506 -16.85 8.70 -10.64
CA HIS A 506 -17.08 7.66 -9.66
C HIS A 506 -17.78 6.46 -10.30
N VAL A 507 -17.32 5.26 -9.96
CA VAL A 507 -17.97 3.99 -10.27
C VAL A 507 -17.81 3.10 -9.06
N GLU A 508 -18.93 2.66 -8.49
CA GLU A 508 -18.99 1.82 -7.32
C GLU A 508 -20.04 0.72 -7.50
N LEU A 509 -19.65 -0.53 -7.22
CA LEU A 509 -20.56 -1.66 -7.11
C LEU A 509 -20.61 -2.10 -5.67
N GLN A 510 -21.79 -2.00 -5.05
CA GLN A 510 -22.02 -2.51 -3.69
C GLN A 510 -22.84 -3.79 -3.75
N ILE A 511 -22.42 -4.79 -2.95
CA ILE A 511 -23.08 -6.10 -2.84
C ILE A 511 -23.26 -6.41 -1.36
N GLU A 512 -24.50 -6.66 -0.96
CA GLU A 512 -24.85 -7.16 0.37
C GLU A 512 -25.37 -8.59 0.24
N TYR A 513 -24.89 -9.49 1.07
CA TYR A 513 -25.29 -10.89 1.08
C TYR A 513 -26.25 -11.16 2.22
N ASP A 514 -27.21 -12.08 1.99
CA ASP A 514 -28.06 -12.61 3.05
C ASP A 514 -27.18 -13.42 4.03
N GLY A 515 -27.11 -12.95 5.29
CA GLY A 515 -26.25 -13.46 6.35
C GLY A 515 -26.67 -14.83 6.92
#